data_4ae86e3f2117781febe747a9dbf4580f
#
_entry.id   4ae86e3f2117781febe747a9dbf4580f
#
_cell.length_a   1.000
_cell.length_b   1.000
_cell.length_c   1.000
_cell.angle_alpha   90.00
_cell.angle_beta   90.00
_cell.angle_gamma   90.00
#
_symmetry.space_group_name_H-M   'P 1'
#
loop_
_entity.id
_entity.type
_entity.pdbx_description
1 polymer ?
#
loop_
_entity_poly.entity_id
_entity_poly.type
_entity_poly.pdbx_seq_one_letter_code
_entity_poly.pdbx_strand_id
1 'polypeptide(L)'
;MGRAWNAFLLGFGALLLAAFCLAWAFVAVVLLAFTPAGTGRRIGRCAAMYAFRAWLGAMQTVGAFRLDLAALDELRGAGALVLAPNHPSLLDAVFIVSRLPEAVCVMKGSLLRNFLLSPAARLARYVPNDSLLRLISRAAPELALGGQLLLFPEGTRSVGTLGAFTEAVGAVSRRTGVPVQAIVIEDESRFLGKGWAFTRIPAFPLSYRVRLGRRFEPPSDVRAFTAELERYFARELAAGMGEVPAEGGVMAEPATRLRG
;
A
#
# COMPACT_ATOMS: atom_id res chain seq x y z
N MET A 1 -3.97 19.10 -18.49
CA MET A 1 -2.63 18.71 -19.02
C MET A 1 -2.81 17.95 -20.32
N GLY A 2 -1.91 18.12 -21.32
CA GLY A 2 -2.03 17.44 -22.62
C GLY A 2 -1.68 15.94 -22.52
N ARG A 3 -2.22 15.13 -23.45
CA ARG A 3 -1.99 13.67 -23.49
C ARG A 3 -0.49 13.31 -23.57
N ALA A 4 0.30 14.11 -24.30
CA ALA A 4 1.75 13.93 -24.40
C ALA A 4 2.47 14.11 -23.05
N TRP A 5 2.04 15.08 -22.25
CA TRP A 5 2.58 15.31 -20.90
C TRP A 5 2.24 14.15 -19.95
N ASN A 6 1.01 13.66 -20.00
CA ASN A 6 0.61 12.50 -19.19
C ASN A 6 1.41 11.24 -19.59
N ALA A 7 1.66 11.04 -20.88
CA ALA A 7 2.51 9.94 -21.35
C ALA A 7 3.95 10.06 -20.86
N PHE A 8 4.49 11.29 -20.90
CA PHE A 8 5.83 11.58 -20.35
C PHE A 8 5.91 11.26 -18.85
N LEU A 9 4.96 11.74 -18.03
CA LEU A 9 4.92 11.47 -16.59
C LEU A 9 4.83 9.97 -16.28
N LEU A 10 4.01 9.23 -17.03
CA LEU A 10 3.89 7.78 -16.89
C LEU A 10 5.22 7.09 -17.22
N GLY A 11 5.83 7.44 -18.35
CA GLY A 11 7.13 6.88 -18.76
C GLY A 11 8.26 7.23 -17.81
N PHE A 12 8.35 8.48 -17.39
CA PHE A 12 9.34 8.96 -16.41
C PHE A 12 9.20 8.20 -15.08
N GLY A 13 7.98 8.09 -14.54
CA GLY A 13 7.73 7.39 -13.28
C GLY A 13 8.09 5.90 -13.36
N ALA A 14 7.73 5.24 -14.47
CA ALA A 14 8.05 3.83 -14.68
C ALA A 14 9.57 3.59 -14.81
N LEU A 15 10.26 4.42 -15.60
CA LEU A 15 11.72 4.32 -15.77
C LEU A 15 12.48 4.61 -14.47
N LEU A 16 12.07 5.63 -13.73
CA LEU A 16 12.69 5.97 -12.44
C LEU A 16 12.51 4.84 -11.42
N LEU A 17 11.29 4.25 -11.33
CA LEU A 17 11.04 3.12 -10.47
C LEU A 17 11.86 1.89 -10.87
N ALA A 18 11.93 1.61 -12.17
CA ALA A 18 12.74 0.52 -12.69
C ALA A 18 14.24 0.70 -12.37
N ALA A 19 14.75 1.92 -12.50
CA ALA A 19 16.14 2.26 -12.16
C ALA A 19 16.41 2.04 -10.66
N PHE A 20 15.52 2.48 -9.77
CA PHE A 20 15.64 2.23 -8.33
C PHE A 20 15.59 0.73 -8.01
N CYS A 21 14.66 -0.01 -8.61
CA CYS A 21 14.57 -1.46 -8.41
C CYS A 21 15.84 -2.19 -8.88
N LEU A 22 16.37 -1.83 -10.04
CA LEU A 22 17.57 -2.45 -10.60
C LEU A 22 18.82 -2.15 -9.76
N ALA A 23 19.04 -0.89 -9.42
CA ALA A 23 20.16 -0.47 -8.57
C ALA A 23 20.09 -1.17 -7.20
N TRP A 24 18.89 -1.20 -6.60
CA TRP A 24 18.70 -1.86 -5.31
C TRP A 24 18.84 -3.37 -5.39
N ALA A 25 18.39 -4.03 -6.47
CA ALA A 25 18.57 -5.46 -6.66
C ALA A 25 20.05 -5.85 -6.66
N PHE A 26 20.91 -5.07 -7.35
CA PHE A 26 22.35 -5.28 -7.36
C PHE A 26 22.95 -5.15 -5.96
N VAL A 27 22.66 -4.07 -5.24
CA VAL A 27 23.13 -3.86 -3.86
C VAL A 27 22.62 -4.96 -2.92
N ALA A 28 21.36 -5.38 -3.06
CA ALA A 28 20.78 -6.43 -2.23
C ALA A 28 21.45 -7.79 -2.44
N VAL A 29 21.89 -8.14 -3.66
CA VAL A 29 22.67 -9.36 -3.91
C VAL A 29 23.97 -9.34 -3.11
N VAL A 30 24.70 -8.24 -3.15
CA VAL A 30 25.96 -8.08 -2.40
C VAL A 30 25.71 -8.18 -0.90
N LEU A 31 24.72 -7.45 -0.39
CA LEU A 31 24.36 -7.45 1.04
C LEU A 31 23.92 -8.83 1.53
N LEU A 32 23.18 -9.59 0.73
CA LEU A 32 22.79 -10.96 1.08
C LEU A 32 23.97 -11.90 1.30
N ALA A 33 25.08 -11.68 0.58
CA ALA A 33 26.29 -12.49 0.72
C ALA A 33 27.12 -12.15 1.96
N PHE A 34 27.10 -10.87 2.40
CA PHE A 34 28.06 -10.38 3.39
C PHE A 34 27.43 -9.87 4.69
N THR A 35 26.10 -9.77 4.80
CA THR A 35 25.48 -9.26 6.02
C THR A 35 24.80 -10.36 6.85
N PRO A 36 24.93 -10.32 8.20
CA PRO A 36 24.13 -11.15 9.07
C PRO A 36 22.64 -10.92 8.86
N ALA A 37 21.85 -11.99 8.99
CA ALA A 37 20.43 -11.99 8.65
C ALA A 37 19.59 -10.89 9.35
N GLY A 38 19.89 -10.56 10.61
CA GLY A 38 19.20 -9.48 11.35
C GLY A 38 19.52 -8.09 10.81
N THR A 39 20.79 -7.82 10.54
CA THR A 39 21.26 -6.55 9.95
C THR A 39 20.74 -6.39 8.52
N GLY A 40 20.84 -7.45 7.70
CA GLY A 40 20.35 -7.46 6.32
C GLY A 40 18.85 -7.14 6.24
N ARG A 41 18.03 -7.73 7.14
CA ARG A 41 16.61 -7.43 7.25
C ARG A 41 16.34 -5.94 7.47
N ARG A 42 17.00 -5.34 8.44
CA ARG A 42 16.83 -3.91 8.79
C ARG A 42 17.24 -3.01 7.63
N ILE A 43 18.40 -3.27 7.04
CA ILE A 43 18.88 -2.53 5.86
C ILE A 43 17.89 -2.69 4.71
N GLY A 44 17.43 -3.91 4.43
CA GLY A 44 16.51 -4.20 3.33
C GLY A 44 15.19 -3.42 3.43
N ARG A 45 14.58 -3.38 4.62
CA ARG A 45 13.34 -2.64 4.86
C ARG A 45 13.53 -1.13 4.80
N CYS A 46 14.55 -0.61 5.49
CA CYS A 46 14.86 0.83 5.43
C CYS A 46 15.15 1.30 4.01
N ALA A 47 15.93 0.54 3.26
CA ALA A 47 16.24 0.90 1.87
C ALA A 47 15.00 0.87 0.98
N ALA A 48 14.12 -0.13 1.11
CA ALA A 48 12.84 -0.16 0.41
C ALA A 48 11.98 1.06 0.76
N MET A 49 11.89 1.40 2.05
CA MET A 49 11.17 2.59 2.52
C MET A 49 11.71 3.87 1.87
N TYR A 50 13.03 4.10 1.94
CA TYR A 50 13.64 5.32 1.40
C TYR A 50 13.56 5.38 -0.12
N ALA A 51 13.76 4.26 -0.83
CA ALA A 51 13.64 4.20 -2.29
C ALA A 51 12.21 4.56 -2.76
N PHE A 52 11.18 3.95 -2.14
CA PHE A 52 9.80 4.29 -2.46
C PHE A 52 9.43 5.72 -2.06
N ARG A 53 9.93 6.20 -0.92
CA ARG A 53 9.71 7.59 -0.50
C ARG A 53 10.35 8.59 -1.47
N ALA A 54 11.57 8.33 -1.93
CA ALA A 54 12.24 9.15 -2.93
C ALA A 54 11.50 9.14 -4.27
N TRP A 55 11.07 7.97 -4.72
CA TRP A 55 10.28 7.85 -5.95
C TRP A 55 8.95 8.59 -5.86
N LEU A 56 8.18 8.41 -4.78
CA LEU A 56 6.92 9.11 -4.56
C LEU A 56 7.14 10.63 -4.47
N GLY A 57 8.20 11.08 -3.80
CA GLY A 57 8.58 12.49 -3.71
C GLY A 57 8.89 13.08 -5.09
N ALA A 58 9.64 12.37 -5.93
CA ALA A 58 9.90 12.78 -7.30
C ALA A 58 8.60 12.90 -8.12
N MET A 59 7.68 11.93 -7.99
CA MET A 59 6.38 11.99 -8.68
C MET A 59 5.49 13.14 -8.19
N GLN A 60 5.57 13.50 -6.90
CA GLN A 60 4.90 14.70 -6.38
C GLN A 60 5.52 16.00 -6.92
N THR A 61 6.85 16.07 -6.97
CA THR A 61 7.57 17.25 -7.45
C THR A 61 7.26 17.58 -8.91
N VAL A 62 7.12 16.54 -9.76
CA VAL A 62 6.74 16.75 -11.17
C VAL A 62 5.22 16.91 -11.36
N GLY A 63 4.45 16.95 -10.28
CA GLY A 63 2.99 17.16 -10.31
C GLY A 63 2.19 15.95 -10.79
N ALA A 64 2.78 14.74 -10.77
CA ALA A 64 2.08 13.52 -11.14
C ALA A 64 1.19 12.97 -10.02
N PHE A 65 1.62 13.10 -8.75
CA PHE A 65 0.87 12.59 -7.60
C PHE A 65 0.53 13.70 -6.61
N ARG A 66 -0.64 13.57 -5.98
CA ARG A 66 -1.05 14.27 -4.77
C ARG A 66 -1.28 13.22 -3.70
N LEU A 67 -0.42 13.20 -2.68
CA LEU A 67 -0.40 12.12 -1.69
C LEU A 67 -0.65 12.69 -0.29
N ASP A 68 -1.64 12.13 0.39
CA ASP A 68 -1.87 12.31 1.82
C ASP A 68 -1.65 10.97 2.53
N LEU A 69 -0.43 10.76 3.01
CA LEU A 69 0.03 9.53 3.65
C LEU A 69 0.44 9.76 5.12
N ALA A 70 0.16 10.94 5.67
CA ALA A 70 0.67 11.35 6.99
C ALA A 70 0.17 10.44 8.13
N ALA A 71 -1.06 9.95 8.03
CA ALA A 71 -1.64 9.05 9.03
C ALA A 71 -0.80 7.78 9.27
N LEU A 72 -0.08 7.28 8.25
CA LEU A 72 0.79 6.11 8.42
C LEU A 72 1.95 6.36 9.39
N ASP A 73 2.38 7.60 9.60
CA ASP A 73 3.48 7.91 10.50
C ASP A 73 3.14 7.60 11.96
N GLU A 74 1.86 7.59 12.34
CA GLU A 74 1.37 7.22 13.68
C GLU A 74 1.65 5.74 13.99
N LEU A 75 1.85 4.91 12.99
CA LEU A 75 2.18 3.49 13.15
C LEU A 75 3.67 3.24 13.37
N ARG A 76 4.52 4.26 13.23
CA ARG A 76 5.95 4.14 13.50
C ARG A 76 6.19 3.90 14.97
N GLY A 77 6.91 2.82 15.29
CA GLY A 77 7.17 2.45 16.67
C GLY A 77 5.98 1.84 17.43
N ALA A 78 4.84 1.62 16.78
CA ALA A 78 3.66 1.00 17.38
C ALA A 78 3.85 -0.50 17.72
N GLY A 79 5.02 -1.06 17.39
CA GLY A 79 5.30 -2.48 17.58
C GLY A 79 4.69 -3.37 16.50
N ALA A 80 4.53 -4.64 16.83
CA ALA A 80 3.99 -5.63 15.88
C ALA A 80 2.52 -5.36 15.56
N LEU A 81 2.20 -5.33 14.27
CA LEU A 81 0.84 -5.16 13.76
C LEU A 81 0.62 -6.02 12.52
N VAL A 82 -0.59 -6.50 12.32
CA VAL A 82 -1.06 -6.96 11.01
C VAL A 82 -1.74 -5.78 10.33
N LEU A 83 -1.10 -5.20 9.33
CA LEU A 83 -1.64 -4.08 8.56
C LEU A 83 -2.57 -4.64 7.49
N ALA A 84 -3.85 -4.30 7.56
CA ALA A 84 -4.91 -4.80 6.69
C ALA A 84 -5.50 -3.64 5.87
N PRO A 85 -4.90 -3.25 4.73
CA PRO A 85 -5.48 -2.25 3.83
C PRO A 85 -6.44 -2.88 2.83
N ASN A 86 -7.42 -2.10 2.31
CA ASN A 86 -8.05 -2.42 1.04
C ASN A 86 -7.03 -2.30 -0.12
N HIS A 87 -7.34 -2.89 -1.29
CA HIS A 87 -6.35 -3.04 -2.37
C HIS A 87 -6.83 -2.52 -3.73
N PRO A 88 -7.07 -1.20 -3.88
CA PRO A 88 -7.51 -0.62 -5.14
C PRO A 88 -6.42 -0.61 -6.24
N SER A 89 -5.14 -0.48 -5.89
CA SER A 89 -4.03 -0.23 -6.81
C SER A 89 -2.80 -1.10 -6.53
N LEU A 90 -1.93 -1.29 -7.52
CA LEU A 90 -0.59 -1.86 -7.31
C LEU A 90 0.32 -0.95 -6.47
N LEU A 91 0.00 0.34 -6.37
CA LEU A 91 0.79 1.32 -5.61
C LEU A 91 0.54 1.26 -4.10
N ASP A 92 -0.51 0.57 -3.64
CA ASP A 92 -0.91 0.56 -2.23
C ASP A 92 0.21 0.06 -1.30
N ALA A 93 0.91 -1.00 -1.71
CA ALA A 93 2.06 -1.49 -0.96
C ALA A 93 3.20 -0.47 -0.95
N VAL A 94 3.41 0.25 -2.05
CA VAL A 94 4.43 1.30 -2.16
C VAL A 94 4.15 2.44 -1.20
N PHE A 95 2.88 2.88 -1.09
CA PHE A 95 2.48 3.94 -0.15
C PHE A 95 2.78 3.54 1.29
N ILE A 96 2.37 2.35 1.72
CA ILE A 96 2.55 1.88 3.09
C ILE A 96 4.03 1.66 3.40
N VAL A 97 4.76 0.94 2.54
CA VAL A 97 6.19 0.66 2.75
C VAL A 97 7.02 1.95 2.74
N SER A 98 6.65 2.97 1.96
CA SER A 98 7.37 4.25 1.94
C SER A 98 7.35 5.01 3.27
N ARG A 99 6.45 4.64 4.19
CA ARG A 99 6.29 5.33 5.48
C ARG A 99 6.77 4.48 6.66
N LEU A 100 6.74 3.15 6.56
CA LEU A 100 6.95 2.24 7.69
C LEU A 100 8.24 1.43 7.54
N PRO A 101 9.27 1.70 8.38
CA PRO A 101 10.57 1.02 8.30
C PRO A 101 10.50 -0.46 8.71
N GLU A 102 9.49 -0.86 9.48
CA GLU A 102 9.30 -2.24 9.94
C GLU A 102 8.28 -3.03 9.09
N ALA A 103 7.85 -2.46 7.95
CA ALA A 103 6.89 -3.12 7.07
C ALA A 103 7.46 -4.42 6.47
N VAL A 104 6.67 -5.48 6.57
CA VAL A 104 6.92 -6.81 6.01
C VAL A 104 5.84 -7.11 4.98
N CYS A 105 6.16 -6.97 3.69
CA CYS A 105 5.18 -7.24 2.65
C CYS A 105 4.91 -8.73 2.48
N VAL A 106 3.62 -9.08 2.39
CA VAL A 106 3.18 -10.37 1.86
C VAL A 106 3.08 -10.26 0.34
N MET A 107 3.82 -11.10 -0.37
CA MET A 107 3.97 -11.02 -1.82
C MET A 107 3.58 -12.34 -2.50
N LYS A 108 3.05 -12.24 -3.72
CA LYS A 108 2.81 -13.43 -4.55
C LYS A 108 4.13 -14.17 -4.80
N GLY A 109 4.15 -15.50 -4.60
CA GLY A 109 5.37 -16.31 -4.73
C GLY A 109 6.08 -16.19 -6.08
N SER A 110 5.35 -15.89 -7.17
CA SER A 110 5.95 -15.62 -8.48
C SER A 110 6.82 -14.36 -8.50
N LEU A 111 6.48 -13.32 -7.71
CA LEU A 111 7.28 -12.10 -7.58
C LEU A 111 8.59 -12.36 -6.81
N LEU A 112 8.54 -13.26 -5.81
CA LEU A 112 9.74 -13.67 -5.08
C LEU A 112 10.70 -14.56 -5.90
N ARG A 113 10.26 -15.04 -7.07
CA ARG A 113 11.11 -15.75 -8.03
C ARG A 113 11.63 -14.86 -9.15
N ASN A 114 11.14 -13.61 -9.24
CA ASN A 114 11.64 -12.64 -10.21
C ASN A 114 13.05 -12.19 -9.83
N PHE A 115 14.01 -12.29 -10.76
CA PHE A 115 15.42 -12.02 -10.50
C PHE A 115 15.71 -10.57 -10.05
N LEU A 116 14.88 -9.60 -10.45
CA LEU A 116 15.02 -8.19 -10.06
C LEU A 116 14.47 -7.93 -8.65
N LEU A 117 13.36 -8.59 -8.27
CA LEU A 117 12.68 -8.33 -7.01
C LEU A 117 13.13 -9.27 -5.89
N SER A 118 13.54 -10.50 -6.25
CA SER A 118 13.92 -11.54 -5.30
C SER A 118 15.03 -11.15 -4.32
N PRO A 119 16.16 -10.54 -4.75
CA PRO A 119 17.21 -10.18 -3.81
C PRO A 119 16.75 -9.18 -2.75
N ALA A 120 16.07 -8.12 -3.18
CA ALA A 120 15.51 -7.11 -2.29
C ALA A 120 14.48 -7.68 -1.31
N ALA A 121 13.55 -8.50 -1.82
CA ALA A 121 12.50 -9.12 -1.02
C ALA A 121 13.07 -10.14 0.00
N ARG A 122 14.10 -10.91 -0.38
CA ARG A 122 14.82 -11.83 0.51
C ARG A 122 15.57 -11.08 1.61
N LEU A 123 16.26 -10.01 1.27
CA LEU A 123 16.99 -9.18 2.22
C LEU A 123 16.02 -8.56 3.26
N ALA A 124 14.88 -8.02 2.81
CA ALA A 124 13.83 -7.46 3.64
C ALA A 124 13.01 -8.53 4.39
N ARG A 125 13.20 -9.82 4.09
CA ARG A 125 12.43 -10.96 4.61
C ARG A 125 10.93 -10.84 4.35
N TYR A 126 10.56 -10.44 3.14
CA TYR A 126 9.17 -10.44 2.70
C TYR A 126 8.61 -11.86 2.61
N VAL A 127 7.33 -12.00 2.88
CA VAL A 127 6.67 -13.29 3.09
C VAL A 127 5.92 -13.72 1.83
N PRO A 128 6.12 -14.97 1.34
CA PRO A 128 5.35 -15.49 0.21
C PRO A 128 3.91 -15.79 0.58
N ASN A 129 2.98 -15.45 -0.30
CA ASN A 129 1.57 -15.84 -0.22
C ASN A 129 1.32 -17.10 -1.06
N ASP A 130 1.89 -18.23 -0.64
CA ASP A 130 1.75 -19.53 -1.34
C ASP A 130 0.68 -20.42 -0.69
N SER A 131 0.64 -20.44 0.65
CA SER A 131 -0.37 -21.12 1.44
C SER A 131 -0.49 -20.49 2.82
N LEU A 132 -1.66 -20.59 3.46
CA LEU A 132 -1.91 -20.01 4.78
C LEU A 132 -0.92 -20.50 5.84
N LEU A 133 -0.59 -21.80 5.85
CA LEU A 133 0.37 -22.36 6.82
C LEU A 133 1.78 -21.77 6.64
N ARG A 134 2.24 -21.63 5.39
CA ARG A 134 3.54 -21.02 5.08
C ARG A 134 3.53 -19.52 5.40
N LEU A 135 2.44 -18.83 5.09
CA LEU A 135 2.27 -17.43 5.44
C LEU A 135 2.45 -17.22 6.95
N ILE A 136 1.70 -17.97 7.77
CA ILE A 136 1.78 -17.88 9.23
C ILE A 136 3.19 -18.24 9.74
N SER A 137 3.78 -19.34 9.26
CA SER A 137 5.10 -19.80 9.73
C SER A 137 6.23 -18.81 9.40
N ARG A 138 6.09 -18.06 8.30
CA ARG A 138 7.06 -17.05 7.89
C ARG A 138 6.80 -15.67 8.49
N ALA A 139 5.54 -15.33 8.73
CA ALA A 139 5.15 -14.05 9.34
C ALA A 139 5.41 -14.02 10.85
N ALA A 140 5.15 -15.13 11.57
CA ALA A 140 5.25 -15.17 13.02
C ALA A 140 6.62 -14.73 13.57
N PRO A 141 7.78 -15.19 13.05
CA PRO A 141 9.09 -14.71 13.52
C PRO A 141 9.31 -13.21 13.29
N GLU A 142 8.79 -12.67 12.18
CA GLU A 142 8.94 -11.25 11.84
C GLU A 142 8.06 -10.37 12.75
N LEU A 143 6.85 -10.83 13.04
CA LEU A 143 5.95 -10.18 14.00
C LEU A 143 6.51 -10.24 15.43
N ALA A 144 7.09 -11.37 15.86
CA ALA A 144 7.73 -11.51 17.17
C ALA A 144 8.92 -10.54 17.35
N LEU A 145 9.53 -10.08 16.27
CA LEU A 145 10.61 -9.09 16.26
C LEU A 145 10.11 -7.65 16.09
N GLY A 146 8.80 -7.40 16.25
CA GLY A 146 8.20 -6.07 16.13
C GLY A 146 7.88 -5.66 14.69
N GLY A 147 7.95 -6.58 13.72
CA GLY A 147 7.60 -6.29 12.32
C GLY A 147 6.11 -5.99 12.14
N GLN A 148 5.80 -5.18 11.13
CA GLN A 148 4.44 -4.82 10.74
C GLN A 148 4.08 -5.52 9.43
N LEU A 149 3.26 -6.58 9.52
CA LEU A 149 2.95 -7.43 8.38
C LEU A 149 1.88 -6.78 7.50
N LEU A 150 2.25 -6.37 6.29
CA LEU A 150 1.33 -5.85 5.29
C LEU A 150 0.66 -7.02 4.55
N LEU A 151 -0.62 -7.22 4.84
CA LEU A 151 -1.43 -8.31 4.30
C LEU A 151 -2.77 -7.78 3.81
N PHE A 152 -3.00 -7.81 2.51
CA PHE A 152 -4.26 -7.40 1.91
C PHE A 152 -5.35 -8.43 2.16
N PRO A 153 -6.48 -8.07 2.82
CA PRO A 153 -7.54 -9.02 3.15
C PRO A 153 -8.18 -9.69 1.93
N GLU A 154 -8.25 -8.96 0.81
CA GLU A 154 -8.82 -9.43 -0.45
C GLU A 154 -7.94 -10.48 -1.16
N GLY A 155 -6.66 -10.60 -0.80
CA GLY A 155 -5.69 -11.48 -1.44
C GLY A 155 -5.34 -11.12 -2.89
N THR A 156 -6.06 -10.19 -3.50
CA THR A 156 -5.86 -9.64 -4.85
C THR A 156 -6.38 -8.21 -4.88
N ARG A 157 -6.04 -7.44 -5.93
CA ARG A 157 -6.60 -6.10 -6.13
C ARG A 157 -8.12 -6.15 -6.31
N SER A 158 -8.83 -5.16 -5.76
CA SER A 158 -10.28 -5.03 -5.85
C SER A 158 -10.78 -4.94 -7.30
N VAL A 159 -11.93 -5.56 -7.55
CA VAL A 159 -12.76 -5.30 -8.73
C VAL A 159 -13.96 -4.50 -8.26
N GLY A 160 -14.04 -3.25 -8.63
CA GLY A 160 -15.04 -2.34 -8.05
C GLY A 160 -14.53 -1.69 -6.78
N THR A 161 -15.38 -1.54 -5.76
CA THR A 161 -15.04 -0.85 -4.50
C THR A 161 -14.33 -1.75 -3.50
N LEU A 162 -14.78 -3.00 -3.37
CA LEU A 162 -14.24 -3.97 -2.41
C LEU A 162 -14.41 -5.39 -2.96
N GLY A 163 -13.38 -6.23 -2.80
CA GLY A 163 -13.45 -7.66 -3.08
C GLY A 163 -13.84 -8.46 -1.83
N ALA A 164 -14.17 -9.75 -2.01
CA ALA A 164 -14.40 -10.66 -0.88
C ALA A 164 -13.11 -10.87 -0.08
N PHE A 165 -13.21 -10.90 1.25
CA PHE A 165 -12.06 -11.08 2.13
C PHE A 165 -11.74 -12.56 2.34
N THR A 166 -10.44 -12.84 2.47
CA THR A 166 -9.91 -14.13 2.86
C THR A 166 -9.71 -14.20 4.38
N GLU A 167 -9.71 -15.39 4.94
CA GLU A 167 -9.47 -15.59 6.37
C GLU A 167 -8.01 -15.34 6.80
N ALA A 168 -7.12 -15.01 5.88
CA ALA A 168 -5.68 -14.92 6.14
C ALA A 168 -5.30 -13.90 7.22
N VAL A 169 -5.91 -12.72 7.23
CA VAL A 169 -5.65 -11.66 8.22
C VAL A 169 -6.02 -12.14 9.61
N GLY A 170 -7.23 -12.66 9.79
CA GLY A 170 -7.71 -13.18 11.07
C GLY A 170 -6.91 -14.39 11.55
N ALA A 171 -6.54 -15.30 10.64
CA ALA A 171 -5.76 -16.49 10.98
C ALA A 171 -4.33 -16.15 11.45
N VAL A 172 -3.67 -15.20 10.78
CA VAL A 172 -2.34 -14.70 11.20
C VAL A 172 -2.46 -14.02 12.57
N SER A 173 -3.39 -13.08 12.73
CA SER A 173 -3.62 -12.36 13.99
C SER A 173 -3.90 -13.31 15.15
N ARG A 174 -4.84 -14.23 15.00
CA ARG A 174 -5.17 -15.25 16.02
C ARG A 174 -3.98 -16.11 16.40
N ARG A 175 -3.20 -16.56 15.39
CA ARG A 175 -2.06 -17.47 15.64
C ARG A 175 -0.89 -16.79 16.31
N THR A 176 -0.69 -15.51 16.06
CA THR A 176 0.46 -14.73 16.57
C THR A 176 0.13 -13.88 17.79
N GLY A 177 -1.15 -13.69 18.11
CA GLY A 177 -1.60 -12.80 19.19
C GLY A 177 -1.37 -11.31 18.85
N VAL A 178 -1.17 -10.97 17.57
CA VAL A 178 -0.86 -9.60 17.13
C VAL A 178 -2.14 -8.91 16.64
N PRO A 179 -2.44 -7.66 17.09
CA PRO A 179 -3.64 -6.94 16.66
C PRO A 179 -3.60 -6.57 15.16
N VAL A 180 -4.79 -6.36 14.60
CA VAL A 180 -5.00 -5.97 13.20
C VAL A 180 -5.29 -4.48 13.13
N GLN A 181 -4.51 -3.73 12.34
CA GLN A 181 -4.77 -2.34 12.03
C GLN A 181 -5.41 -2.23 10.64
N ALA A 182 -6.68 -1.84 10.57
CA ALA A 182 -7.30 -1.51 9.29
C ALA A 182 -6.71 -0.21 8.73
N ILE A 183 -6.47 -0.18 7.43
CA ILE A 183 -5.98 0.99 6.70
C ILE A 183 -6.88 1.22 5.49
N VAL A 184 -7.44 2.41 5.37
CA VAL A 184 -8.32 2.76 4.25
C VAL A 184 -7.54 3.58 3.23
N ILE A 185 -7.45 3.06 2.01
CA ILE A 185 -6.80 3.70 0.87
C ILE A 185 -7.90 4.21 -0.07
N GLU A 186 -7.96 5.51 -0.25
CA GLU A 186 -8.86 6.19 -1.14
C GLU A 186 -8.14 6.48 -2.46
N ASP A 187 -8.66 5.95 -3.56
CA ASP A 187 -8.13 6.11 -4.92
C ASP A 187 -9.31 6.34 -5.89
N GLU A 188 -9.48 7.56 -6.33
CA GLU A 188 -10.51 7.93 -7.31
C GLU A 188 -10.15 7.49 -8.73
N SER A 189 -8.86 7.37 -9.03
CA SER A 189 -8.34 7.13 -10.38
C SER A 189 -8.43 5.68 -10.83
N ARG A 190 -8.41 4.74 -9.87
CA ARG A 190 -8.23 3.30 -10.09
C ARG A 190 -7.01 2.95 -10.95
N PHE A 191 -6.02 3.84 -10.97
CA PHE A 191 -4.78 3.63 -11.71
C PHE A 191 -4.05 2.37 -11.22
N LEU A 192 -3.64 1.51 -12.16
CA LEU A 192 -3.06 0.20 -11.87
C LEU A 192 -3.96 -0.72 -11.01
N GLY A 193 -5.26 -0.48 -11.01
CA GLY A 193 -6.26 -1.39 -10.47
C GLY A 193 -6.32 -2.72 -11.25
N LYS A 194 -7.16 -3.64 -10.83
CA LYS A 194 -7.32 -4.93 -11.51
C LYS A 194 -7.91 -4.72 -12.90
N GLY A 195 -7.24 -5.26 -13.92
CA GLY A 195 -7.65 -5.08 -15.33
C GLY A 195 -7.15 -3.78 -15.98
N TRP A 196 -6.37 -2.94 -15.27
CA TRP A 196 -5.78 -1.77 -15.90
C TRP A 196 -4.79 -2.18 -17.00
N ALA A 197 -5.03 -1.72 -18.21
CA ALA A 197 -4.11 -1.94 -19.33
C ALA A 197 -2.87 -1.02 -19.17
N PHE A 198 -1.68 -1.59 -19.20
CA PHE A 198 -0.42 -0.82 -19.05
C PHE A 198 -0.21 0.22 -20.18
N THR A 199 -0.91 0.05 -21.30
CA THR A 199 -0.94 1.03 -22.40
C THR A 199 -1.89 2.21 -22.16
N ARG A 200 -2.77 2.12 -21.15
CA ARG A 200 -3.71 3.17 -20.80
C ARG A 200 -2.98 4.27 -20.02
N ILE A 201 -2.95 5.47 -20.58
CA ILE A 201 -2.37 6.66 -19.95
C ILE A 201 -3.42 7.25 -19.00
N PRO A 202 -3.11 7.41 -17.70
CA PRO A 202 -4.01 8.05 -16.75
C PRO A 202 -4.04 9.57 -16.97
N ALA A 203 -5.06 10.23 -16.44
CA ALA A 203 -5.08 11.68 -16.32
C ALA A 203 -4.37 12.07 -15.01
N PHE A 204 -3.24 12.76 -15.12
CA PHE A 204 -2.52 13.30 -13.96
C PHE A 204 -3.03 14.72 -13.59
N PRO A 205 -2.93 15.13 -12.30
CA PRO A 205 -2.38 14.40 -11.17
C PRO A 205 -3.32 13.30 -10.64
N LEU A 206 -2.74 12.23 -10.09
CA LEU A 206 -3.47 11.19 -9.37
C LEU A 206 -3.46 11.52 -7.87
N SER A 207 -4.63 11.49 -7.25
CA SER A 207 -4.79 11.78 -5.83
C SER A 207 -5.01 10.49 -5.04
N TYR A 208 -4.26 10.34 -3.94
CA TYR A 208 -4.39 9.22 -3.02
C TYR A 208 -4.39 9.73 -1.59
N ARG A 209 -5.32 9.23 -0.79
CA ARG A 209 -5.36 9.48 0.66
C ARG A 209 -5.32 8.15 1.40
N VAL A 210 -4.55 8.11 2.49
CA VAL A 210 -4.52 6.95 3.38
C VAL A 210 -4.97 7.39 4.77
N ARG A 211 -5.98 6.70 5.29
CA ARG A 211 -6.49 6.90 6.65
C ARG A 211 -6.27 5.66 7.50
N LEU A 212 -6.00 5.83 8.77
CA LEU A 212 -6.05 4.73 9.73
C LEU A 212 -7.50 4.48 10.10
N GLY A 213 -7.88 3.21 10.00
CA GLY A 213 -9.15 2.72 10.48
C GLY A 213 -9.04 2.15 11.89
N ARG A 214 -10.08 1.42 12.29
CA ARG A 214 -10.15 0.75 13.59
C ARG A 214 -9.02 -0.28 13.75
N ARG A 215 -8.49 -0.37 14.97
CA ARG A 215 -7.64 -1.48 15.41
C ARG A 215 -8.51 -2.56 16.02
N PHE A 216 -8.23 -3.81 15.64
CA PHE A 216 -8.96 -4.97 16.11
C PHE A 216 -8.02 -5.86 16.89
N GLU A 217 -8.51 -6.39 18.01
CA GLU A 217 -7.78 -7.39 18.82
C GLU A 217 -7.77 -8.75 18.10
N PRO A 218 -6.82 -9.63 18.44
CA PRO A 218 -6.74 -10.97 17.88
C PRO A 218 -8.04 -11.74 18.08
N PRO A 219 -8.65 -12.30 17.00
CA PRO A 219 -9.97 -12.91 17.10
C PRO A 219 -9.94 -14.31 17.73
N SER A 220 -10.98 -14.67 18.45
CA SER A 220 -11.25 -16.05 18.86
C SER A 220 -11.85 -16.88 17.68
N ASP A 221 -12.71 -16.26 16.88
CA ASP A 221 -13.30 -16.84 15.66
C ASP A 221 -12.85 -16.08 14.41
N VAL A 222 -12.07 -16.74 13.56
CA VAL A 222 -11.49 -16.16 12.35
C VAL A 222 -12.57 -15.83 11.30
N ARG A 223 -13.59 -16.69 11.17
CA ARG A 223 -14.65 -16.50 10.17
C ARG A 223 -15.54 -15.32 10.54
N ALA A 224 -15.97 -15.25 11.79
CA ALA A 224 -16.75 -14.12 12.31
C ALA A 224 -15.99 -12.80 12.17
N PHE A 225 -14.70 -12.81 12.50
CA PHE A 225 -13.81 -11.66 12.33
C PHE A 225 -13.68 -11.21 10.88
N THR A 226 -13.49 -12.15 9.95
CA THR A 226 -13.39 -11.84 8.53
C THR A 226 -14.64 -11.11 8.02
N ALA A 227 -15.82 -11.61 8.40
CA ALA A 227 -17.09 -10.97 8.06
C ALA A 227 -17.28 -9.60 8.75
N GLU A 228 -16.76 -9.41 9.99
CA GLU A 228 -16.76 -8.12 10.67
C GLU A 228 -15.86 -7.12 9.95
N LEU A 229 -14.64 -7.54 9.61
CA LEU A 229 -13.67 -6.70 8.91
C LEU A 229 -14.17 -6.28 7.52
N GLU A 230 -14.79 -7.19 6.76
CA GLU A 230 -15.37 -6.90 5.46
C GLU A 230 -16.52 -5.88 5.57
N ARG A 231 -17.44 -6.07 6.53
CA ARG A 231 -18.52 -5.10 6.79
C ARG A 231 -17.99 -3.73 7.25
N TYR A 232 -16.90 -3.71 8.01
CA TYR A 232 -16.24 -2.48 8.42
C TYR A 232 -15.73 -1.72 7.20
N PHE A 233 -14.95 -2.36 6.31
CA PHE A 233 -14.45 -1.72 5.10
C PHE A 233 -15.56 -1.27 4.15
N ALA A 234 -16.63 -2.07 4.00
CA ALA A 234 -17.77 -1.67 3.17
C ALA A 234 -18.39 -0.35 3.64
N ARG A 235 -18.51 -0.15 4.97
CA ARG A 235 -19.01 1.11 5.56
C ARG A 235 -18.04 2.27 5.39
N GLU A 236 -16.75 2.06 5.67
CA GLU A 236 -15.72 3.11 5.56
C GLU A 236 -15.59 3.64 4.13
N LEU A 237 -15.60 2.73 3.14
CA LEU A 237 -15.49 3.13 1.74
C LEU A 237 -16.77 3.79 1.22
N ALA A 238 -17.96 3.40 1.71
CA ALA A 238 -19.20 4.07 1.37
C ALA A 238 -19.26 5.50 1.95
N ALA A 239 -18.80 5.69 3.19
CA ALA A 239 -18.73 7.01 3.83
C ALA A 239 -17.75 7.96 3.12
N GLY A 240 -16.54 7.45 2.76
CA GLY A 240 -15.54 8.26 2.04
C GLY A 240 -15.98 8.73 0.64
N MET A 241 -16.88 7.99 -0.02
CA MET A 241 -17.46 8.43 -1.31
C MET A 241 -18.50 9.53 -1.17
N GLY A 242 -19.03 9.78 0.05
CA GLY A 242 -20.03 10.83 0.31
C GLY A 242 -19.45 12.21 0.64
N GLU A 243 -18.17 12.30 0.97
CA GLU A 243 -17.47 13.53 1.36
C GLU A 243 -16.62 14.12 0.21
N VAL A 244 -17.16 14.21 -1.00
CA VAL A 244 -16.53 15.06 -2.05
C VAL A 244 -16.96 16.50 -1.71
N PRO A 245 -16.03 17.41 -1.31
CA PRO A 245 -16.37 18.83 -1.21
C PRO A 245 -16.78 19.31 -2.60
N ALA A 246 -17.95 19.87 -2.72
CA ALA A 246 -18.35 20.62 -3.92
C ALA A 246 -17.39 21.81 -4.05
N GLU A 247 -16.30 21.66 -4.80
CA GLU A 247 -15.43 22.78 -5.17
C GLU A 247 -16.20 23.71 -6.10
N GLY A 248 -16.40 24.97 -5.62
CA GLY A 248 -16.55 26.13 -6.47
C GLY A 248 -17.96 26.42 -6.96
N GLY A 249 -18.91 26.61 -6.06
CA GLY A 249 -20.03 27.51 -6.35
C GLY A 249 -19.52 28.94 -6.48
N VAL A 250 -19.19 29.38 -7.69
CA VAL A 250 -19.04 30.81 -8.02
C VAL A 250 -20.37 31.46 -7.67
N MET A 251 -20.39 32.23 -6.59
CA MET A 251 -21.53 33.10 -6.26
C MET A 251 -21.70 34.11 -7.39
N ALA A 252 -22.68 33.88 -8.24
CA ALA A 252 -23.15 34.90 -9.14
C ALA A 252 -23.74 36.05 -8.32
N GLU A 253 -23.10 37.19 -8.35
CA GLU A 253 -23.56 38.45 -7.79
C GLU A 253 -24.90 38.83 -8.43
N PRO A 254 -25.95 39.20 -7.67
CA PRO A 254 -27.18 39.62 -8.29
C PRO A 254 -27.01 41.00 -8.92
N ALA A 255 -27.21 41.09 -10.22
CA ALA A 255 -27.23 42.33 -10.97
C ALA A 255 -28.34 43.27 -10.39
N THR A 256 -27.92 44.33 -9.72
CA THR A 256 -28.76 45.40 -9.29
C THR A 256 -29.33 46.12 -10.51
N ARG A 257 -30.62 45.93 -10.77
CA ARG A 257 -31.37 46.75 -11.72
C ARG A 257 -31.57 48.16 -11.10
N LEU A 258 -30.82 49.10 -11.61
CA LEU A 258 -31.20 50.52 -11.46
C LEU A 258 -32.30 50.82 -12.45
N ARG A 259 -33.47 51.10 -11.95
CA ARG A 259 -34.50 51.85 -12.65
C ARG A 259 -34.34 53.30 -12.21
N GLY A 260 -34.24 54.18 -13.16
CA GLY A 260 -34.31 55.62 -13.07
C GLY A 260 -34.37 56.17 -14.46
#